data_c31e9cfbfe5694f73a238f7e9715589a
#
_entry.id   c31e9cfbfe5694f73a238f7e9715589a
#
_cell.length_a   1.000
_cell.length_b   1.000
_cell.length_c   1.000
_cell.angle_alpha   90.00
_cell.angle_beta   90.00
_cell.angle_gamma   90.00
#
_symmetry.space_group_name_H-M   'P 1'
#
loop_
_entity.id
_entity.type
_entity.pdbx_description
1 polymer ?
#
loop_
_entity_poly.entity_id
_entity_poly.type
_entity_poly.pdbx_seq_one_letter_code
_entity_poly.pdbx_strand_id
1 'polypeptide(L)'
;AASYKAEGENNPLFTQRFGADPGVMEYNGRVYVYTTNDVIEYDSNGNVTENTYAQVNKINCISSDDMVNWTDHGAIPVAGTEGIAKWATCSWAPCAAHKTINGKEKFFLYFCNGGNGVSVLTADSPTGPWSDPLGKALITRATPNCGDITWLFDPAVMVDDDGTGYLCFGGGVPDGKDAMPGTSRV
;
A
#
# COMPACT_ATOMS: atom_id res chain seq x y z
N ALA A 1 17.77 -12.08 -1.17
CA ALA A 1 18.66 -12.66 -0.14
C ALA A 1 17.96 -12.55 1.20
N ALA A 2 17.83 -13.65 1.93
CA ALA A 2 17.33 -13.62 3.29
C ALA A 2 18.39 -12.92 4.17
N SER A 3 18.00 -11.85 4.88
CA SER A 3 18.89 -11.28 5.88
C SER A 3 18.82 -12.16 7.13
N TYR A 4 19.92 -12.80 7.47
CA TYR A 4 20.02 -13.54 8.72
C TYR A 4 20.13 -12.56 9.89
N LYS A 5 19.24 -12.70 10.88
CA LYS A 5 19.28 -11.95 12.13
C LYS A 5 19.59 -12.87 13.29
N ALA A 6 20.28 -12.36 14.30
CA ALA A 6 20.49 -13.09 15.53
C ALA A 6 19.16 -13.24 16.30
N GLU A 7 19.08 -14.24 17.18
CA GLU A 7 17.92 -14.45 18.04
C GLU A 7 17.66 -13.19 18.89
N GLY A 8 16.41 -12.71 18.88
CA GLY A 8 16.00 -11.47 19.55
C GLY A 8 16.19 -10.19 18.72
N GLU A 9 16.77 -10.25 17.52
CA GLU A 9 16.94 -9.11 16.62
C GLU A 9 15.85 -9.10 15.55
N ASN A 10 14.70 -8.51 15.86
CA ASN A 10 13.55 -8.51 14.95
C ASN A 10 13.43 -7.24 14.08
N ASN A 11 14.12 -6.15 14.44
CA ASN A 11 14.06 -4.89 13.72
C ASN A 11 15.45 -4.38 13.32
N PRO A 12 15.58 -3.72 12.17
CA PRO A 12 14.57 -3.58 11.11
C PRO A 12 14.33 -4.90 10.39
N LEU A 13 13.14 -5.08 9.78
CA LEU A 13 12.80 -6.29 9.03
C LEU A 13 13.66 -6.43 7.77
N PHE A 14 14.01 -5.32 7.14
CA PHE A 14 14.93 -5.24 5.99
C PHE A 14 15.69 -3.91 6.00
N THR A 15 16.84 -3.84 5.33
CA THR A 15 17.72 -2.67 5.35
C THR A 15 18.12 -2.15 3.97
N GLN A 16 17.76 -2.86 2.90
CA GLN A 16 18.18 -2.56 1.54
C GLN A 16 17.32 -1.49 0.83
N ARG A 17 16.18 -1.12 1.40
CA ARG A 17 15.28 -0.08 0.92
C ARG A 17 14.61 0.60 2.10
N PHE A 18 14.09 1.81 1.87
CA PHE A 18 13.19 2.44 2.81
C PHE A 18 11.80 1.83 2.72
N GLY A 19 11.10 1.74 3.85
CA GLY A 19 9.76 1.23 3.93
C GLY A 19 8.97 1.97 4.99
N ALA A 20 7.79 2.45 4.61
CA ALA A 20 6.85 3.13 5.51
C ALA A 20 5.44 2.53 5.36
N ASP A 21 4.55 2.89 6.27
CA ASP A 21 3.11 2.57 6.21
C ASP A 21 2.84 1.07 5.98
N PRO A 22 3.29 0.16 6.84
CA PRO A 22 3.17 -1.27 6.58
C PRO A 22 1.73 -1.75 6.59
N GLY A 23 1.28 -2.36 5.50
CA GLY A 23 0.09 -3.19 5.42
C GLY A 23 0.45 -4.66 5.54
N VAL A 24 -0.29 -5.41 6.35
CA VAL A 24 0.02 -6.81 6.66
C VAL A 24 -1.13 -7.71 6.23
N MET A 25 -0.79 -8.85 5.64
CA MET A 25 -1.74 -9.89 5.26
C MET A 25 -1.16 -11.26 5.63
N GLU A 26 -1.95 -12.10 6.31
CA GLU A 26 -1.63 -13.51 6.50
C GLU A 26 -2.24 -14.32 5.37
N TYR A 27 -1.50 -15.30 4.88
CA TYR A 27 -2.01 -16.30 3.94
C TYR A 27 -1.25 -17.62 4.08
N ASN A 28 -1.97 -18.72 4.33
CA ASN A 28 -1.43 -20.07 4.46
C ASN A 28 -0.28 -20.18 5.48
N GLY A 29 -0.43 -19.56 6.66
CA GLY A 29 0.57 -19.59 7.71
C GLY A 29 1.80 -18.73 7.44
N ARG A 30 1.75 -17.87 6.43
CA ARG A 30 2.82 -16.95 6.07
C ARG A 30 2.32 -15.50 6.14
N VAL A 31 3.11 -14.64 6.75
CA VAL A 31 2.83 -13.20 6.84
C VAL A 31 3.50 -12.47 5.69
N TYR A 32 2.74 -11.65 4.99
CA TYR A 32 3.20 -10.76 3.92
C TYR A 32 3.08 -9.32 4.39
N VAL A 33 4.14 -8.55 4.22
CA VAL A 33 4.18 -7.13 4.58
C VAL A 33 4.45 -6.32 3.32
N TYR A 34 3.56 -5.38 3.05
CA TYR A 34 3.68 -4.43 1.95
C TYR A 34 3.94 -3.05 2.55
N THR A 35 4.92 -2.35 2.02
CA THR A 35 5.26 -1.01 2.52
C THR A 35 5.39 -0.02 1.36
N THR A 36 5.10 1.23 1.64
CA THR A 36 5.51 2.33 0.77
C THR A 36 7.02 2.25 0.56
N ASN A 37 7.48 2.32 -0.70
CA ASN A 37 8.92 2.38 -1.00
C ASN A 37 9.34 3.84 -1.09
N ASP A 38 9.71 4.43 0.05
CA ASP A 38 10.19 5.80 0.10
C ASP A 38 11.51 5.97 -0.65
N VAL A 39 11.69 7.15 -1.20
CA VAL A 39 12.91 7.54 -1.93
C VAL A 39 13.48 8.82 -1.33
N ILE A 40 14.80 8.97 -1.42
CA ILE A 40 15.47 10.22 -1.07
C ILE A 40 15.45 11.14 -2.28
N GLU A 41 15.00 12.36 -2.08
CA GLU A 41 15.03 13.41 -3.10
C GLU A 41 16.26 14.31 -2.92
N TYR A 42 16.85 14.75 -4.02
CA TYR A 42 18.04 15.58 -4.05
C TYR A 42 17.81 16.84 -4.87
N ASP A 43 18.43 17.94 -4.45
CA ASP A 43 18.46 19.17 -5.22
C ASP A 43 19.44 19.08 -6.42
N SER A 44 19.52 20.13 -7.22
CA SER A 44 20.42 20.21 -8.36
C SER A 44 21.92 20.17 -8.00
N ASN A 45 22.26 20.37 -6.73
CA ASN A 45 23.63 20.32 -6.21
C ASN A 45 23.96 18.96 -5.58
N GLY A 46 22.99 18.02 -5.53
CA GLY A 46 23.14 16.70 -4.93
C GLY A 46 22.93 16.66 -3.41
N ASN A 47 22.39 17.71 -2.81
CA ASN A 47 22.03 17.70 -1.39
C ASN A 47 20.64 17.10 -1.21
N VAL A 48 20.45 16.39 -0.09
CA VAL A 48 19.13 15.87 0.30
C VAL A 48 18.19 17.04 0.56
N THR A 49 17.01 16.98 -0.05
CA THR A 49 15.92 17.96 0.17
C THR A 49 14.80 17.36 0.99
N GLU A 50 13.85 18.21 1.39
CA GLU A 50 12.57 17.77 1.92
C GLU A 50 11.85 16.91 0.87
N ASN A 51 11.33 15.76 1.29
CA ASN A 51 10.65 14.83 0.41
C ASN A 51 9.28 15.38 -0.01
N THR A 52 9.03 15.40 -1.31
CA THR A 52 7.71 15.77 -1.86
C THR A 52 6.77 14.58 -1.99
N TYR A 53 7.30 13.35 -1.81
CA TYR A 53 6.60 12.07 -2.01
C TYR A 53 6.08 11.84 -3.43
N ALA A 54 6.36 12.75 -4.36
CA ALA A 54 5.90 12.65 -5.74
C ALA A 54 6.57 11.51 -6.54
N GLN A 55 7.75 11.07 -6.09
CA GLN A 55 8.52 9.99 -6.73
C GLN A 55 8.28 8.61 -6.10
N VAL A 56 7.43 8.53 -5.09
CA VAL A 56 7.08 7.29 -4.41
C VAL A 56 6.05 6.53 -5.24
N ASN A 57 6.50 5.60 -6.08
CA ASN A 57 5.69 4.91 -7.09
C ASN A 57 5.81 3.37 -7.05
N LYS A 58 6.48 2.83 -6.03
CA LYS A 58 6.66 1.39 -5.82
C LYS A 58 6.19 0.98 -4.43
N ILE A 59 5.86 -0.29 -4.30
CA ILE A 59 5.50 -0.92 -3.03
C ILE A 59 6.45 -2.08 -2.78
N ASN A 60 7.11 -2.09 -1.63
CA ASN A 60 7.94 -3.22 -1.21
C ASN A 60 7.05 -4.38 -0.77
N CYS A 61 7.53 -5.61 -1.00
CA CYS A 61 6.90 -6.81 -0.50
C CYS A 61 7.96 -7.72 0.15
N ILE A 62 7.72 -8.06 1.41
CA ILE A 62 8.50 -9.06 2.14
C ILE A 62 7.56 -10.08 2.78
N SER A 63 8.04 -11.26 3.11
CA SER A 63 7.22 -12.27 3.80
C SER A 63 8.02 -13.16 4.72
N SER A 64 7.34 -13.73 5.72
CA SER A 64 7.93 -14.64 6.70
C SER A 64 6.91 -15.68 7.17
N ASP A 65 7.37 -16.88 7.48
CA ASP A 65 6.60 -17.93 8.14
C ASP A 65 6.96 -18.13 9.62
N ASP A 66 7.98 -17.45 10.10
CA ASP A 66 8.46 -17.53 11.49
C ASP A 66 8.61 -16.17 12.18
N MET A 67 8.36 -15.04 11.46
CA MET A 67 8.51 -13.66 11.91
C MET A 67 9.96 -13.27 12.29
N VAL A 68 10.93 -14.12 12.01
CA VAL A 68 12.36 -13.93 12.28
C VAL A 68 13.13 -13.81 10.96
N ASN A 69 12.94 -14.78 10.07
CA ASN A 69 13.57 -14.82 8.77
C ASN A 69 12.61 -14.26 7.71
N TRP A 70 13.07 -13.29 6.95
CA TRP A 70 12.25 -12.59 5.95
C TRP A 70 12.76 -12.84 4.54
N THR A 71 11.84 -13.18 3.65
CA THR A 71 12.09 -13.26 2.22
C THR A 71 11.76 -11.91 1.58
N ASP A 72 12.71 -11.34 0.86
CA ASP A 72 12.51 -10.12 0.08
C ASP A 72 11.99 -10.46 -1.33
N HIS A 73 10.79 -10.00 -1.66
CA HIS A 73 10.16 -10.16 -2.98
C HIS A 73 10.42 -8.95 -3.89
N GLY A 74 11.19 -7.97 -3.42
CA GLY A 74 11.51 -6.78 -4.17
C GLY A 74 10.47 -5.67 -4.05
N ALA A 75 10.62 -4.67 -4.91
CA ALA A 75 9.70 -3.55 -5.03
C ALA A 75 8.82 -3.71 -6.27
N ILE A 76 7.51 -3.70 -6.07
CA ILE A 76 6.50 -3.80 -7.13
C ILE A 76 6.40 -2.43 -7.81
N PRO A 77 6.61 -2.31 -9.13
CA PRO A 77 6.41 -1.05 -9.85
C PRO A 77 4.91 -0.78 -10.03
N VAL A 78 4.32 0.05 -9.17
CA VAL A 78 2.86 0.27 -9.12
C VAL A 78 2.41 1.42 -10.00
N ALA A 79 2.98 2.60 -9.83
CA ALA A 79 2.52 3.82 -10.48
C ALA A 79 3.53 4.37 -11.51
N GLY A 80 3.07 5.28 -12.36
CA GLY A 80 3.88 5.92 -13.40
C GLY A 80 3.98 5.11 -14.68
N THR A 81 4.70 5.62 -15.67
CA THR A 81 4.79 5.06 -17.02
C THR A 81 5.30 3.62 -17.07
N GLU A 82 6.18 3.26 -16.15
CA GLU A 82 6.74 1.91 -16.01
C GLU A 82 5.96 1.06 -14.99
N GLY A 83 4.94 1.64 -14.36
CA GLY A 83 4.11 0.96 -13.38
C GLY A 83 2.98 0.14 -13.99
N ILE A 84 2.36 -0.68 -13.14
CA ILE A 84 1.20 -1.49 -13.48
C ILE A 84 -0.02 -0.57 -13.70
N ALA A 85 -0.24 0.37 -12.79
CA ALA A 85 -1.27 1.42 -12.89
C ALA A 85 -0.67 2.68 -13.54
N LYS A 86 -0.50 2.67 -14.86
CA LYS A 86 0.18 3.74 -15.62
C LYS A 86 -0.48 5.11 -15.50
N TRP A 87 -1.74 5.17 -15.16
CA TRP A 87 -2.52 6.40 -14.96
C TRP A 87 -2.24 7.06 -13.60
N ALA A 88 -1.75 6.28 -12.61
CA ALA A 88 -1.42 6.79 -11.28
C ALA A 88 -0.03 7.45 -11.29
N THR A 89 0.17 8.44 -10.45
CA THR A 89 1.45 9.17 -10.33
C THR A 89 2.29 8.66 -9.16
N CYS A 90 1.64 8.18 -8.10
CA CYS A 90 2.32 7.65 -6.92
C CYS A 90 1.54 6.47 -6.32
N SER A 91 2.19 5.75 -5.41
CA SER A 91 1.61 4.61 -4.70
C SER A 91 2.03 4.64 -3.23
N TRP A 92 1.17 5.22 -2.38
CA TRP A 92 1.43 5.38 -0.96
C TRP A 92 0.59 4.40 -0.13
N ALA A 93 1.03 4.17 1.11
CA ALA A 93 0.32 3.50 2.20
C ALA A 93 -0.48 2.27 1.74
N PRO A 94 0.18 1.17 1.36
CA PRO A 94 -0.49 0.00 0.84
C PRO A 94 -1.19 -0.80 1.95
N CYS A 95 -2.28 -1.49 1.59
CA CYS A 95 -2.83 -2.60 2.36
C CYS A 95 -3.24 -3.72 1.43
N ALA A 96 -3.33 -4.94 1.95
CA ALA A 96 -3.67 -6.10 1.15
C ALA A 96 -4.68 -6.99 1.86
N ALA A 97 -5.49 -7.67 1.05
CA ALA A 97 -6.40 -8.71 1.49
C ALA A 97 -6.47 -9.82 0.44
N HIS A 98 -7.00 -10.95 0.84
CA HIS A 98 -7.33 -12.04 -0.09
C HIS A 98 -8.74 -12.55 0.17
N LYS A 99 -9.32 -13.17 -0.84
CA LYS A 99 -10.64 -13.78 -0.75
C LYS A 99 -10.79 -14.87 -1.81
N THR A 100 -11.41 -15.98 -1.43
CA THR A 100 -11.82 -16.99 -2.40
C THR A 100 -13.03 -16.50 -3.20
N ILE A 101 -12.87 -16.41 -4.52
CA ILE A 101 -13.92 -16.01 -5.47
C ILE A 101 -14.09 -17.12 -6.49
N ASN A 102 -15.29 -17.70 -6.59
CA ASN A 102 -15.59 -18.82 -7.50
C ASN A 102 -14.60 -19.99 -7.36
N GLY A 103 -14.24 -20.33 -6.14
CA GLY A 103 -13.33 -21.44 -5.82
C GLY A 103 -11.85 -21.16 -6.10
N LYS A 104 -11.47 -19.92 -6.42
CA LYS A 104 -10.09 -19.50 -6.61
C LYS A 104 -9.73 -18.39 -5.65
N GLU A 105 -8.55 -18.49 -5.07
CA GLU A 105 -8.01 -17.43 -4.23
C GLU A 105 -7.62 -16.24 -5.10
N LYS A 106 -8.01 -15.05 -4.66
CA LYS A 106 -7.71 -13.76 -5.31
C LYS A 106 -7.10 -12.82 -4.29
N PHE A 107 -6.05 -12.14 -4.69
CA PHE A 107 -5.31 -11.17 -3.87
C PHE A 107 -5.58 -9.76 -4.37
N PHE A 108 -5.71 -8.84 -3.42
CA PHE A 108 -6.01 -7.43 -3.66
C PHE A 108 -4.95 -6.60 -2.93
N LEU A 109 -4.29 -5.72 -3.67
CA LEU A 109 -3.33 -4.76 -3.13
C LEU A 109 -3.87 -3.36 -3.36
N TYR A 110 -4.28 -2.70 -2.29
CA TYR A 110 -4.77 -1.33 -2.32
C TYR A 110 -3.62 -0.36 -2.10
N PHE A 111 -3.72 0.81 -2.71
CA PHE A 111 -2.76 1.90 -2.54
C PHE A 111 -3.45 3.24 -2.78
N CYS A 112 -2.85 4.33 -2.31
CA CYS A 112 -3.32 5.67 -2.61
C CYS A 112 -2.49 6.32 -3.71
N ASN A 113 -3.18 7.00 -4.63
CA ASN A 113 -2.57 7.89 -5.60
C ASN A 113 -2.45 9.29 -4.98
N GLY A 114 -1.48 9.47 -4.09
CA GLY A 114 -1.42 10.61 -3.21
C GLY A 114 -2.68 10.72 -2.33
N GLY A 115 -3.08 11.93 -1.99
CA GLY A 115 -4.32 12.19 -1.24
C GLY A 115 -5.59 12.26 -2.10
N ASN A 116 -5.56 11.76 -3.34
CA ASN A 116 -6.60 12.02 -4.34
C ASN A 116 -7.43 10.79 -4.73
N GLY A 117 -7.15 9.65 -4.17
CA GLY A 117 -7.94 8.45 -4.42
C GLY A 117 -7.26 7.17 -3.99
N VAL A 118 -8.08 6.17 -3.71
CA VAL A 118 -7.67 4.81 -3.40
C VAL A 118 -7.84 3.94 -4.63
N SER A 119 -6.88 3.06 -4.87
CA SER A 119 -6.79 2.21 -6.05
C SER A 119 -6.55 0.77 -5.65
N VAL A 120 -6.75 -0.18 -6.58
CA VAL A 120 -6.58 -1.60 -6.31
C VAL A 120 -5.87 -2.29 -7.48
N LEU A 121 -4.91 -3.14 -7.15
CA LEU A 121 -4.35 -4.14 -8.04
C LEU A 121 -4.83 -5.52 -7.61
N THR A 122 -4.85 -6.45 -8.55
CA THR A 122 -5.26 -7.85 -8.28
C THR A 122 -4.21 -8.83 -8.78
N ALA A 123 -4.14 -9.99 -8.11
CA ALA A 123 -3.24 -11.09 -8.48
C ALA A 123 -3.84 -12.44 -8.08
N ASP A 124 -3.23 -13.52 -8.58
CA ASP A 124 -3.54 -14.89 -8.18
C ASP A 124 -2.52 -15.43 -7.15
N SER A 125 -1.59 -14.59 -6.71
CA SER A 125 -0.57 -14.89 -5.69
C SER A 125 -0.31 -13.65 -4.84
N PRO A 126 0.06 -13.79 -3.56
CA PRO A 126 0.36 -12.67 -2.68
C PRO A 126 1.56 -11.82 -3.14
N THR A 127 2.40 -12.35 -4.00
CA THR A 127 3.57 -11.65 -4.57
C THR A 127 3.38 -11.21 -6.02
N GLY A 128 2.18 -11.42 -6.59
CA GLY A 128 1.88 -11.12 -7.99
C GLY A 128 2.09 -12.33 -8.92
N PRO A 129 2.18 -12.13 -10.24
CA PRO A 129 2.18 -10.82 -10.90
C PRO A 129 0.87 -10.06 -10.70
N TRP A 130 1.00 -8.77 -10.45
CA TRP A 130 -0.13 -7.87 -10.23
C TRP A 130 -0.64 -7.28 -11.54
N SER A 131 -1.94 -7.00 -11.59
CA SER A 131 -2.61 -6.35 -12.72
C SER A 131 -3.55 -5.26 -12.22
N ASP A 132 -3.77 -4.25 -13.06
CA ASP A 132 -4.72 -3.16 -12.81
C ASP A 132 -6.07 -3.54 -13.45
N PRO A 133 -7.07 -3.95 -12.66
CA PRO A 133 -8.35 -4.41 -13.21
C PRO A 133 -9.27 -3.28 -13.67
N LEU A 134 -9.02 -2.04 -13.23
CA LEU A 134 -9.92 -0.91 -13.45
C LEU A 134 -9.38 0.14 -14.42
N GLY A 135 -8.06 0.27 -14.54
CA GLY A 135 -7.42 1.34 -15.31
C GLY A 135 -7.69 2.75 -14.77
N LYS A 136 -8.12 2.85 -13.51
CA LYS A 136 -8.49 4.10 -12.81
C LYS A 136 -8.59 3.86 -11.30
N ALA A 137 -8.70 4.95 -10.53
CA ALA A 137 -8.96 4.84 -9.09
C ALA A 137 -10.31 4.14 -8.80
N LEU A 138 -10.33 3.32 -7.76
CA LEU A 138 -11.52 2.69 -7.21
C LEU A 138 -12.38 3.71 -6.46
N ILE A 139 -11.75 4.52 -5.60
CA ILE A 139 -12.38 5.57 -4.81
C ILE A 139 -11.84 6.91 -5.27
N THR A 140 -12.75 7.86 -5.55
CA THR A 140 -12.45 9.24 -5.90
C THR A 140 -13.40 10.18 -5.18
N ARG A 141 -13.20 11.50 -5.31
CA ARG A 141 -14.17 12.48 -4.79
C ARG A 141 -15.54 12.42 -5.46
N ALA A 142 -15.66 11.77 -6.64
CA ALA A 142 -16.93 11.49 -7.29
C ALA A 142 -17.66 10.27 -6.70
N THR A 143 -17.00 9.46 -5.88
CA THR A 143 -17.64 8.37 -5.14
C THR A 143 -18.65 8.96 -4.16
N PRO A 144 -19.87 8.39 -4.02
CA PRO A 144 -20.87 8.88 -3.10
C PRO A 144 -20.32 9.10 -1.69
N ASN A 145 -20.65 10.23 -1.09
CA ASN A 145 -20.20 10.67 0.25
C ASN A 145 -18.69 10.87 0.42
N CYS A 146 -17.92 11.02 -0.68
CA CYS A 146 -16.48 11.23 -0.64
C CYS A 146 -16.03 12.63 -1.09
N GLY A 147 -16.95 13.49 -1.53
CA GLY A 147 -16.62 14.79 -2.11
C GLY A 147 -15.98 15.79 -1.15
N ASP A 148 -16.27 15.66 0.13
CA ASP A 148 -15.83 16.54 1.22
C ASP A 148 -14.59 16.03 1.98
N ILE A 149 -14.04 14.87 1.60
CA ILE A 149 -12.87 14.29 2.23
C ILE A 149 -11.61 15.08 1.84
N THR A 150 -10.86 15.57 2.80
CA THR A 150 -9.61 16.32 2.56
C THR A 150 -8.57 15.46 1.87
N TRP A 151 -8.30 14.26 2.42
CA TRP A 151 -7.36 13.30 1.88
C TRP A 151 -8.06 11.96 1.65
N LEU A 152 -8.13 11.52 0.40
CA LEU A 152 -8.57 10.16 0.03
C LEU A 152 -7.34 9.27 -0.02
N PHE A 153 -6.91 8.76 1.14
CA PHE A 153 -5.66 8.02 1.27
C PHE A 153 -5.73 7.00 2.43
N ASP A 154 -4.60 6.36 2.73
CA ASP A 154 -4.37 5.43 3.83
C ASP A 154 -5.45 4.34 3.92
N PRO A 155 -5.61 3.51 2.88
CA PRO A 155 -6.58 2.43 2.90
C PRO A 155 -6.20 1.38 3.93
N ALA A 156 -7.20 0.88 4.64
CA ALA A 156 -7.12 -0.32 5.46
C ALA A 156 -8.26 -1.27 5.06
N VAL A 157 -7.92 -2.51 4.78
CA VAL A 157 -8.88 -3.51 4.30
C VAL A 157 -8.93 -4.71 5.23
N MET A 158 -10.13 -5.24 5.44
CA MET A 158 -10.36 -6.54 6.06
C MET A 158 -11.43 -7.31 5.29
N VAL A 159 -11.37 -8.62 5.37
CA VAL A 159 -12.43 -9.53 4.93
C VAL A 159 -12.92 -10.26 6.15
N ASP A 160 -14.23 -10.13 6.44
CA ASP A 160 -14.88 -10.75 7.59
C ASP A 160 -15.14 -12.25 7.31
N ASP A 161 -15.49 -12.99 8.36
CA ASP A 161 -15.77 -14.44 8.32
C ASP A 161 -16.91 -14.79 7.35
N ASP A 162 -17.87 -13.91 7.15
CA ASP A 162 -18.96 -14.08 6.17
C ASP A 162 -18.52 -13.76 4.72
N GLY A 163 -17.27 -13.34 4.54
CA GLY A 163 -16.70 -12.96 3.25
C GLY A 163 -17.00 -11.54 2.82
N THR A 164 -17.60 -10.70 3.69
CA THR A 164 -17.76 -9.27 3.40
C THR A 164 -16.44 -8.55 3.50
N GLY A 165 -16.08 -7.78 2.47
CA GLY A 165 -14.89 -6.92 2.48
C GLY A 165 -15.24 -5.52 2.97
N TYR A 166 -14.44 -5.00 3.91
CA TYR A 166 -14.52 -3.63 4.41
C TYR A 166 -13.26 -2.89 4.03
N LEU A 167 -13.40 -1.73 3.40
CA LEU A 167 -12.31 -0.86 3.01
C LEU A 167 -12.48 0.50 3.70
N CYS A 168 -11.67 0.73 4.73
CA CYS A 168 -11.60 2.01 5.43
C CYS A 168 -10.60 2.92 4.72
N PHE A 169 -10.91 4.20 4.58
CA PHE A 169 -10.02 5.17 3.96
C PHE A 169 -10.38 6.59 4.34
N GLY A 170 -9.55 7.55 3.97
CA GLY A 170 -9.80 8.96 4.12
C GLY A 170 -9.01 9.58 5.27
N GLY A 171 -9.34 10.80 5.59
CA GLY A 171 -8.72 11.54 6.69
C GLY A 171 -8.33 12.96 6.31
N GLY A 172 -7.36 13.47 7.07
CA GLY A 172 -6.89 14.83 6.93
C GLY A 172 -7.82 15.87 7.57
N VAL A 173 -7.23 17.02 7.79
CA VAL A 173 -7.91 18.20 8.32
C VAL A 173 -7.67 19.34 7.35
N PRO A 174 -8.71 20.10 6.94
CA PRO A 174 -8.51 21.28 6.12
C PRO A 174 -7.58 22.29 6.82
N ASP A 175 -6.76 22.97 6.05
CA ASP A 175 -5.82 23.98 6.56
C ASP A 175 -6.53 25.00 7.47
N GLY A 176 -5.94 25.27 8.64
CA GLY A 176 -6.47 26.20 9.60
C GLY A 176 -7.74 25.75 10.34
N LYS A 177 -8.05 24.46 10.30
CA LYS A 177 -9.17 23.87 11.04
C LYS A 177 -8.69 22.88 12.09
N ASP A 178 -9.50 22.70 13.13
CA ASP A 178 -9.30 21.62 14.10
C ASP A 178 -9.73 20.26 13.50
N ALA A 179 -9.19 19.19 14.07
CA ALA A 179 -9.60 17.85 13.72
C ALA A 179 -11.11 17.66 13.93
N MET A 180 -11.78 17.10 12.92
CA MET A 180 -13.22 16.95 12.92
C MET A 180 -13.61 15.47 12.78
N PRO A 181 -14.68 15.02 13.46
CA PRO A 181 -15.27 13.69 13.19
C PRO A 181 -15.76 13.58 11.74
N GLY A 182 -15.79 12.37 11.21
CA GLY A 182 -16.39 12.09 9.91
C GLY A 182 -15.51 12.40 8.70
N THR A 183 -14.19 12.53 8.89
CA THR A 183 -13.24 12.71 7.77
C THR A 183 -12.83 11.41 7.09
N SER A 184 -13.22 10.25 7.64
CA SER A 184 -12.96 8.92 7.08
C SER A 184 -14.24 8.25 6.60
N ARG A 185 -14.10 7.23 5.78
CA ARG A 185 -15.21 6.43 5.21
C ARG A 185 -14.90 4.93 5.29
N VAL A 186 -15.96 4.15 5.25
CA VAL A 186 -15.93 2.69 5.09
C VAL A 186 -16.81 2.30 3.92
#